data_4815140b1ea318707ec3ce8be8a14fe7
#
_entry.id   4815140b1ea318707ec3ce8be8a14fe7
#
_cell.length_a   1.000
_cell.length_b   1.000
_cell.length_c   1.000
_cell.angle_alpha   90.00
_cell.angle_beta   90.00
_cell.angle_gamma   90.00
#
_symmetry.space_group_name_H-M   'P 1'
#
loop_
_entity.id
_entity.type
_entity.pdbx_description
1 polymer ?
#
loop_
_entity_poly.entity_id
_entity_poly.type
_entity_poly.pdbx_seq_one_letter_code
_entity_poly.pdbx_strand_id
1 'polypeptide(L)'
;MLSERMLSKVVEACTANYLQLKPCDEAFMPSPNPGQPYMLYMHVPFCERLCPYCSFNRFPFREDRAKPYFQNMRREMRMLKDLGYDFDSVYIGGGTPTIMIDELCETIDMARDLFSIKEVSSETNPNHLTHEYLEKLKGRVQRLSVGVQSFDDDLLRQMDRYEKYGSGQEILERIQEASPYFTSMNADMIFNFPAQTEDTLIHDIEMVVASGASQTTF
;
A
#
# COMPACT_ATOMS: atom_id res chain seq x y z
N MET A 1 21.73 14.64 21.35
CA MET A 1 21.03 14.26 20.10
C MET A 1 20.48 15.52 19.46
N LEU A 2 20.74 15.74 18.18
CA LEU A 2 20.11 16.82 17.42
C LEU A 2 18.60 16.54 17.38
N SER A 3 17.77 17.55 17.67
CA SER A 3 16.33 17.38 17.56
C SER A 3 15.95 17.12 16.09
N GLU A 4 14.91 16.34 15.84
CA GLU A 4 14.39 16.05 14.50
C GLU A 4 14.18 17.32 13.66
N ARG A 5 13.66 18.39 14.29
CA ARG A 5 13.51 19.73 13.66
C ARG A 5 14.83 20.35 13.20
N MET A 6 15.91 20.07 13.90
CA MET A 6 17.22 20.61 13.56
C MET A 6 17.84 19.84 12.40
N LEU A 7 17.64 18.52 12.38
CA LEU A 7 18.05 17.66 11.27
C LEU A 7 17.27 18.00 9.99
N SER A 8 15.96 18.18 10.06
CA SER A 8 15.14 18.60 8.92
C SER A 8 15.62 19.93 8.32
N LYS A 9 15.89 20.92 9.15
CA LYS A 9 16.42 22.21 8.67
C LYS A 9 17.80 22.10 8.01
N VAL A 10 18.66 21.21 8.50
CA VAL A 10 19.97 20.96 7.87
C VAL A 10 19.77 20.30 6.51
N VAL A 11 18.92 19.29 6.42
CA VAL A 11 18.58 18.62 5.15
C VAL A 11 17.96 19.60 4.16
N GLU A 12 16.98 20.41 4.58
CA GLU A 12 16.38 21.46 3.75
C GLU A 12 17.43 22.44 3.22
N ALA A 13 18.33 22.93 4.07
CA ALA A 13 19.39 23.83 3.67
C ALA A 13 20.38 23.19 2.68
N CYS A 14 20.72 21.92 2.88
CA CYS A 14 21.62 21.17 1.98
C CYS A 14 20.97 20.86 0.63
N THR A 15 19.66 20.59 0.59
CA THR A 15 18.94 20.23 -0.64
C THR A 15 18.41 21.43 -1.42
N ALA A 16 18.24 22.59 -0.78
CA ALA A 16 17.68 23.80 -1.40
C ALA A 16 18.40 24.26 -2.69
N ASN A 17 19.67 23.96 -2.82
CA ASN A 17 20.46 24.30 -4.02
C ASN A 17 20.31 23.25 -5.14
N TYR A 18 19.88 22.02 -4.83
CA TYR A 18 19.81 20.91 -5.78
C TYR A 18 18.37 20.59 -6.20
N LEU A 19 17.39 20.91 -5.35
CA LEU A 19 15.97 20.67 -5.62
C LEU A 19 15.22 22.00 -5.60
N GLN A 20 15.14 22.66 -6.75
CA GLN A 20 14.34 23.87 -6.93
C GLN A 20 13.07 23.52 -7.71
N LEU A 21 11.95 23.43 -7.01
CA LEU A 21 10.65 23.31 -7.63
C LEU A 21 10.22 24.68 -8.16
N LYS A 22 9.99 24.79 -9.46
CA LYS A 22 9.49 26.00 -10.11
C LYS A 22 8.06 25.75 -10.57
N PRO A 23 7.18 26.78 -10.54
CA PRO A 23 5.89 26.70 -11.21
C PRO A 23 6.11 26.34 -12.68
N CYS A 24 5.31 25.40 -13.19
CA CYS A 24 5.28 25.04 -14.59
C CYS A 24 3.92 25.48 -15.14
N ASP A 25 3.91 26.34 -16.13
CA ASP A 25 2.68 26.86 -16.74
C ASP A 25 2.04 25.84 -17.69
N GLU A 26 2.82 24.84 -18.15
CA GLU A 26 2.34 23.76 -19.01
C GLU A 26 2.67 22.38 -18.40
N ALA A 27 1.65 21.67 -17.96
CA ALA A 27 1.79 20.25 -17.62
C ALA A 27 1.90 19.44 -18.92
N PHE A 28 3.06 18.81 -19.12
CA PHE A 28 3.31 17.96 -20.28
C PHE A 28 3.38 16.48 -19.86
N MET A 29 2.54 15.67 -20.49
CA MET A 29 2.64 14.21 -20.45
C MET A 29 3.27 13.75 -21.77
N PRO A 30 4.40 13.00 -21.74
CA PRO A 30 5.00 12.47 -22.97
C PRO A 30 4.03 11.49 -23.63
N SER A 31 4.11 11.37 -24.95
CA SER A 31 3.38 10.31 -25.66
C SER A 31 3.91 8.93 -25.27
N PRO A 32 3.05 7.90 -25.17
CA PRO A 32 3.49 6.55 -24.87
C PRO A 32 4.39 6.00 -25.99
N ASN A 33 5.42 5.24 -25.63
CA ASN A 33 6.28 4.54 -26.59
C ASN A 33 5.55 3.29 -27.13
N PRO A 34 5.40 3.15 -28.45
CA PRO A 34 4.73 1.98 -29.03
C PRO A 34 5.41 0.68 -28.63
N GLY A 35 4.63 -0.30 -28.19
CA GLY A 35 5.12 -1.65 -27.84
C GLY A 35 5.86 -1.77 -26.51
N GLN A 36 5.97 -0.70 -25.74
CA GLN A 36 6.52 -0.76 -24.39
C GLN A 36 5.40 -1.10 -23.39
N PRO A 37 5.56 -2.13 -22.54
CA PRO A 37 4.63 -2.38 -21.45
C PRO A 37 4.78 -1.30 -20.36
N TYR A 38 3.65 -0.82 -19.87
CA TYR A 38 3.60 0.13 -18.75
C TYR A 38 2.83 -0.46 -17.58
N MET A 39 3.29 -0.17 -16.37
CA MET A 39 2.55 -0.41 -15.14
C MET A 39 1.87 0.88 -14.68
N LEU A 40 0.61 0.80 -14.30
CA LEU A 40 -0.12 1.89 -13.69
C LEU A 40 0.02 1.81 -12.16
N TYR A 41 0.66 2.82 -11.56
CA TYR A 41 0.67 2.99 -10.11
C TYR A 41 -0.48 3.90 -9.68
N MET A 42 -1.34 3.41 -8.79
CA MET A 42 -2.41 4.19 -8.18
C MET A 42 -2.11 4.40 -6.70
N HIS A 43 -2.03 5.65 -6.27
CA HIS A 43 -1.76 5.98 -4.88
C HIS A 43 -3.06 6.28 -4.12
N VAL A 44 -3.34 5.54 -3.04
CA VAL A 44 -4.47 5.79 -2.14
C VAL A 44 -3.93 6.26 -0.79
N PRO A 45 -3.87 7.57 -0.51
CA PRO A 45 -3.13 8.12 0.62
C PRO A 45 -3.89 8.09 1.96
N PHE A 46 -4.95 7.32 2.10
CA PHE A 46 -5.79 7.35 3.29
C PHE A 46 -5.52 6.16 4.21
N CYS A 47 -5.43 6.43 5.53
CA CYS A 47 -5.32 5.43 6.57
C CYS A 47 -6.32 5.70 7.68
N GLU A 48 -6.91 4.65 8.24
CA GLU A 48 -7.74 4.75 9.45
C GLU A 48 -6.92 5.17 10.67
N ARG A 49 -5.65 4.75 10.71
CA ARG A 49 -4.69 5.10 11.75
C ARG A 49 -3.35 5.46 11.14
N LEU A 50 -2.75 6.53 11.63
CA LEU A 50 -1.43 6.98 11.20
C LEU A 50 -0.36 6.37 12.10
N CYS A 51 0.29 5.29 11.66
CA CYS A 51 1.36 4.65 12.41
C CYS A 51 2.53 5.61 12.64
N PRO A 52 3.10 5.71 13.86
CA PRO A 52 4.11 6.73 14.19
C PRO A 52 5.43 6.58 13.41
N TYR A 53 5.74 5.39 12.95
CA TYR A 53 6.97 5.10 12.19
C TYR A 53 6.86 5.34 10.68
N CYS A 54 5.63 5.49 10.15
CA CYS A 54 5.41 5.52 8.71
C CYS A 54 5.77 6.86 8.08
N SER A 55 6.67 6.84 7.11
CA SER A 55 7.14 8.01 6.36
C SER A 55 6.45 8.23 5.02
N PHE A 56 5.53 7.36 4.63
CA PHE A 56 4.81 7.49 3.35
C PHE A 56 3.86 8.71 3.35
N ASN A 57 3.53 9.17 2.14
CA ASN A 57 2.56 10.24 1.95
C ASN A 57 1.15 9.71 2.26
N ARG A 58 0.62 10.05 3.43
CA ARG A 58 -0.64 9.54 3.95
C ARG A 58 -1.40 10.57 4.77
N PHE A 59 -2.72 10.44 4.79
CA PHE A 59 -3.65 11.31 5.51
C PHE A 59 -4.65 10.50 6.32
N PRO A 60 -5.19 11.04 7.42
CA PRO A 60 -6.29 10.42 8.14
C PRO A 60 -7.48 10.22 7.21
N PHE A 61 -8.09 9.05 7.28
CA PHE A 61 -9.27 8.75 6.49
C PHE A 61 -10.44 9.67 6.82
N ARG A 62 -11.03 10.18 5.76
CA ARG A 62 -12.30 10.90 5.78
C ARG A 62 -13.04 10.55 4.51
N GLU A 63 -14.25 10.00 4.63
CA GLU A 63 -15.06 9.55 3.50
C GLU A 63 -15.35 10.69 2.52
N ASP A 64 -15.65 11.89 3.04
CA ASP A 64 -15.93 13.10 2.25
C ASP A 64 -14.74 13.56 1.38
N ARG A 65 -13.53 13.08 1.67
CA ARG A 65 -12.33 13.31 0.87
C ARG A 65 -11.94 12.10 0.03
N ALA A 66 -12.06 10.91 0.59
CA ALA A 66 -11.62 9.69 -0.09
C ALA A 66 -12.50 9.36 -1.30
N LYS A 67 -13.82 9.50 -1.18
CA LYS A 67 -14.74 9.22 -2.28
C LYS A 67 -14.50 10.09 -3.52
N PRO A 68 -14.41 11.44 -3.42
CA PRO A 68 -14.04 12.27 -4.56
C PRO A 68 -12.63 11.97 -5.09
N TYR A 69 -11.70 11.54 -4.25
CA TYR A 69 -10.35 11.14 -4.66
C TYR A 69 -10.39 9.93 -5.60
N PHE A 70 -11.12 8.86 -5.24
CA PHE A 70 -11.31 7.71 -6.13
C PHE A 70 -12.00 8.11 -7.45
N GLN A 71 -12.98 8.99 -7.40
CA GLN A 71 -13.65 9.51 -8.62
C GLN A 71 -12.66 10.25 -9.53
N ASN A 72 -11.78 11.08 -8.96
CA ASN A 72 -10.75 11.78 -9.73
C ASN A 72 -9.71 10.79 -10.29
N MET A 73 -9.31 9.78 -9.55
CA MET A 73 -8.40 8.72 -10.04
C MET A 73 -8.99 8.02 -11.27
N ARG A 74 -10.29 7.68 -11.23
CA ARG A 74 -11.00 7.11 -12.39
C ARG A 74 -11.10 8.10 -13.58
N ARG A 75 -11.18 9.41 -13.30
CA ARG A 75 -11.12 10.45 -14.36
C ARG A 75 -9.73 10.53 -14.98
N GLU A 76 -8.68 10.49 -14.18
CA GLU A 76 -7.28 10.49 -14.65
C GLU A 76 -6.99 9.27 -15.54
N MET A 77 -7.51 8.09 -15.20
CA MET A 77 -7.37 6.91 -16.06
C MET A 77 -7.99 7.12 -17.46
N ARG A 78 -9.17 7.76 -17.56
CA ARG A 78 -9.75 8.09 -18.85
C ARG A 78 -8.87 9.07 -19.65
N MET A 79 -8.32 10.08 -18.98
CA MET A 79 -7.39 11.02 -19.62
C MET A 79 -6.14 10.32 -20.15
N LEU A 80 -5.59 9.36 -19.41
CA LEU A 80 -4.45 8.55 -19.87
C LEU A 80 -4.83 7.70 -21.09
N LYS A 81 -6.02 7.11 -21.10
CA LYS A 81 -6.53 6.37 -22.26
C LYS A 81 -6.66 7.27 -23.50
N ASP A 82 -7.21 8.46 -23.33
CA ASP A 82 -7.37 9.44 -24.42
C ASP A 82 -6.01 9.90 -24.97
N LEU A 83 -4.97 9.93 -24.15
CA LEU A 83 -3.58 10.19 -24.56
C LEU A 83 -2.90 9.00 -25.26
N GLY A 84 -3.58 7.87 -25.39
CA GLY A 84 -3.09 6.68 -26.06
C GLY A 84 -2.28 5.72 -25.18
N TYR A 85 -2.27 5.91 -23.86
CA TYR A 85 -1.62 4.96 -22.94
C TYR A 85 -2.40 3.65 -22.87
N ASP A 86 -1.66 2.55 -22.75
CA ASP A 86 -2.16 1.25 -22.35
C ASP A 86 -1.25 0.67 -21.26
N PHE A 87 -1.84 -0.07 -20.33
CA PHE A 87 -1.15 -0.65 -19.20
C PHE A 87 -1.42 -2.15 -19.17
N ASP A 88 -0.42 -2.95 -18.85
CA ASP A 88 -0.55 -4.39 -18.70
C ASP A 88 -0.64 -4.85 -17.25
N SER A 89 -0.29 -3.98 -16.31
CA SER A 89 -0.36 -4.25 -14.88
C SER A 89 -0.74 -3.00 -14.08
N VAL A 90 -1.32 -3.24 -12.89
CA VAL A 90 -1.69 -2.20 -11.93
C VAL A 90 -1.09 -2.51 -10.57
N TYR A 91 -0.49 -1.52 -9.94
CA TYR A 91 -0.10 -1.56 -8.55
C TYR A 91 -0.84 -0.48 -7.76
N ILE A 92 -1.60 -0.87 -6.72
CA ILE A 92 -2.37 0.05 -5.90
C ILE A 92 -1.79 0.06 -4.49
N GLY A 93 -1.16 1.15 -4.13
CA GLY A 93 -0.43 1.28 -2.87
C GLY A 93 -0.66 2.62 -2.17
N GLY A 94 0.09 2.86 -1.11
CA GLY A 94 0.14 4.13 -0.40
C GLY A 94 -0.18 4.05 1.08
N GLY A 95 -1.37 4.49 1.48
CA GLY A 95 -1.86 4.40 2.85
C GLY A 95 -2.53 3.05 3.11
N THR A 96 -3.80 2.94 2.74
CA THR A 96 -4.58 1.70 2.82
C THR A 96 -5.56 1.65 1.64
N PRO A 97 -5.18 1.07 0.50
CA PRO A 97 -6.03 1.02 -0.68
C PRO A 97 -7.42 0.44 -0.46
N THR A 98 -7.53 -0.55 0.41
CA THR A 98 -8.78 -1.23 0.74
C THR A 98 -9.70 -0.45 1.69
N ILE A 99 -9.35 0.78 2.06
CA ILE A 99 -10.11 1.59 3.04
C ILE A 99 -11.56 1.90 2.59
N MET A 100 -11.78 1.93 1.29
CA MET A 100 -13.09 2.01 0.64
C MET A 100 -13.20 0.90 -0.40
N ILE A 101 -13.52 -0.30 0.06
CA ILE A 101 -13.44 -1.50 -0.76
C ILE A 101 -14.30 -1.42 -2.05
N ASP A 102 -15.48 -0.82 -1.99
CA ASP A 102 -16.36 -0.72 -3.16
C ASP A 102 -15.78 0.26 -4.21
N GLU A 103 -15.25 1.39 -3.77
CA GLU A 103 -14.58 2.35 -4.65
C GLU A 103 -13.31 1.75 -5.27
N LEU A 104 -12.56 0.95 -4.50
CA LEU A 104 -11.40 0.23 -5.00
C LEU A 104 -11.79 -0.78 -6.09
N CYS A 105 -12.81 -1.60 -5.83
CA CYS A 105 -13.30 -2.58 -6.81
C CYS A 105 -13.78 -1.91 -8.10
N GLU A 106 -14.58 -0.85 -8.00
CA GLU A 106 -15.03 -0.07 -9.17
C GLU A 106 -13.84 0.51 -9.96
N THR A 107 -12.80 0.95 -9.26
CA THR A 107 -11.59 1.50 -9.89
C THR A 107 -10.78 0.41 -10.61
N ILE A 108 -10.64 -0.78 -10.02
CA ILE A 108 -9.98 -1.93 -10.66
C ILE A 108 -10.78 -2.40 -11.89
N ASP A 109 -12.09 -2.53 -11.75
CA ASP A 109 -12.95 -2.97 -12.85
C ASP A 109 -12.84 -1.98 -14.03
N MET A 110 -12.89 -0.67 -13.76
CA MET A 110 -12.69 0.36 -14.78
C MET A 110 -11.29 0.29 -15.42
N ALA A 111 -10.23 0.04 -14.63
CA ALA A 111 -8.89 -0.09 -15.20
C ALA A 111 -8.81 -1.25 -16.20
N ARG A 112 -9.47 -2.38 -15.92
CA ARG A 112 -9.55 -3.53 -16.82
C ARG A 112 -10.39 -3.26 -18.07
N ASP A 113 -11.44 -2.46 -17.94
CA ASP A 113 -12.27 -2.05 -19.08
C ASP A 113 -11.52 -1.08 -20.03
N LEU A 114 -10.68 -0.22 -19.49
CA LEU A 114 -9.95 0.78 -20.26
C LEU A 114 -8.64 0.24 -20.86
N PHE A 115 -7.96 -0.65 -20.16
CA PHE A 115 -6.58 -1.04 -20.47
C PHE A 115 -6.41 -2.56 -20.54
N SER A 116 -5.31 -3.03 -21.13
CA SER A 116 -4.97 -4.43 -21.32
C SER A 116 -4.42 -5.11 -20.04
N ILE A 117 -5.03 -4.84 -18.87
CA ILE A 117 -4.54 -5.27 -17.57
C ILE A 117 -4.56 -6.80 -17.42
N LYS A 118 -3.40 -7.39 -17.14
CA LYS A 118 -3.21 -8.83 -16.88
C LYS A 118 -3.09 -9.13 -15.39
N GLU A 119 -2.47 -8.22 -14.64
CA GLU A 119 -2.19 -8.39 -13.22
C GLU A 119 -2.54 -7.13 -12.42
N VAL A 120 -3.14 -7.33 -11.26
CA VAL A 120 -3.41 -6.29 -10.27
C VAL A 120 -2.78 -6.69 -8.95
N SER A 121 -1.92 -5.82 -8.43
CA SER A 121 -1.36 -5.90 -7.09
C SER A 121 -1.96 -4.82 -6.21
N SER A 122 -2.30 -5.11 -4.97
CA SER A 122 -2.81 -4.12 -4.01
C SER A 122 -2.22 -4.32 -2.64
N GLU A 123 -2.14 -3.23 -1.88
CA GLU A 123 -1.77 -3.23 -0.47
C GLU A 123 -3.01 -3.22 0.42
N THR A 124 -2.87 -3.77 1.64
CA THR A 124 -3.92 -3.79 2.66
C THR A 124 -3.35 -3.87 4.07
N ASN A 125 -4.23 -3.84 5.07
CA ASN A 125 -3.91 -4.11 6.47
C ASN A 125 -4.66 -5.34 6.99
N PRO A 126 -4.21 -6.00 8.07
CA PRO A 126 -4.80 -7.23 8.58
C PRO A 126 -6.28 -7.14 8.93
N ASN A 127 -6.76 -5.97 9.41
CA ASN A 127 -8.17 -5.76 9.74
C ASN A 127 -9.12 -5.79 8.55
N HIS A 128 -8.60 -5.66 7.31
CA HIS A 128 -9.37 -5.77 6.08
C HIS A 128 -9.34 -7.18 5.47
N LEU A 129 -8.68 -8.15 6.09
CA LEU A 129 -8.72 -9.56 5.69
C LEU A 129 -10.00 -10.22 6.25
N THR A 130 -11.15 -9.67 5.96
CA THR A 130 -12.46 -10.23 6.32
C THR A 130 -13.05 -10.96 5.12
N HIS A 131 -13.92 -11.93 5.36
CA HIS A 131 -14.58 -12.69 4.29
C HIS A 131 -15.25 -11.77 3.25
N GLU A 132 -15.91 -10.71 3.68
CA GLU A 132 -16.53 -9.73 2.78
C GLU A 132 -15.51 -9.09 1.83
N TYR A 133 -14.37 -8.62 2.36
CA TYR A 133 -13.32 -7.98 1.56
C TYR A 133 -12.64 -8.98 0.64
N LEU A 134 -12.37 -10.19 1.14
CA LEU A 134 -11.74 -11.26 0.36
C LEU A 134 -12.59 -11.66 -0.85
N GLU A 135 -13.90 -11.84 -0.68
CA GLU A 135 -14.79 -12.14 -1.80
C GLU A 135 -14.90 -11.00 -2.82
N LYS A 136 -14.84 -9.73 -2.37
CA LYS A 136 -14.81 -8.57 -3.28
C LYS A 136 -13.50 -8.49 -4.06
N LEU A 137 -12.37 -8.84 -3.46
CA LEU A 137 -11.05 -8.79 -4.11
C LEU A 137 -10.76 -10.02 -4.98
N LYS A 138 -11.40 -11.13 -4.71
CA LYS A 138 -11.25 -12.41 -5.44
C LYS A 138 -11.44 -12.22 -6.95
N GLY A 139 -10.47 -12.66 -7.72
CA GLY A 139 -10.47 -12.52 -9.19
C GLY A 139 -10.11 -11.09 -9.68
N ARG A 140 -10.23 -10.06 -8.83
CA ARG A 140 -9.80 -8.70 -9.15
C ARG A 140 -8.33 -8.47 -8.87
N VAL A 141 -7.84 -8.98 -7.74
CA VAL A 141 -6.45 -8.82 -7.30
C VAL A 141 -5.76 -10.18 -7.38
N GLN A 142 -4.60 -10.24 -8.01
CA GLN A 142 -3.76 -11.44 -8.10
C GLN A 142 -2.74 -11.48 -6.99
N ARG A 143 -2.14 -10.32 -6.63
CA ARG A 143 -1.16 -10.20 -5.56
C ARG A 143 -1.65 -9.23 -4.49
N LEU A 144 -1.74 -9.69 -3.25
CA LEU A 144 -2.10 -8.86 -2.09
C LEU A 144 -0.90 -8.72 -1.15
N SER A 145 -0.50 -7.49 -0.82
CA SER A 145 0.52 -7.17 0.18
C SER A 145 -0.14 -6.73 1.48
N VAL A 146 0.22 -7.36 2.57
CA VAL A 146 -0.38 -7.12 3.89
C VAL A 146 0.66 -6.50 4.80
N GLY A 147 0.38 -5.30 5.29
CA GLY A 147 1.21 -4.64 6.29
C GLY A 147 1.09 -5.31 7.65
N VAL A 148 1.90 -6.30 7.93
CA VAL A 148 1.97 -7.04 9.20
C VAL A 148 2.85 -6.32 10.20
N GLN A 149 4.08 -6.06 9.79
CA GLN A 149 5.18 -5.39 10.48
C GLN A 149 5.88 -6.27 11.52
N SER A 150 5.16 -6.99 12.39
CA SER A 150 5.65 -7.98 13.35
C SER A 150 4.49 -8.87 13.80
N PHE A 151 4.79 -10.07 14.30
CA PHE A 151 3.85 -10.93 15.01
C PHE A 151 4.04 -10.87 16.54
N ASP A 152 5.03 -10.11 17.00
CA ASP A 152 5.24 -9.87 18.42
C ASP A 152 4.29 -8.80 18.95
N ASP A 153 3.48 -9.13 19.94
CA ASP A 153 2.44 -8.26 20.50
C ASP A 153 3.00 -6.97 21.11
N ASP A 154 4.19 -7.03 21.71
CA ASP A 154 4.79 -5.85 22.34
C ASP A 154 5.35 -4.90 21.29
N LEU A 155 5.93 -5.40 20.20
CA LEU A 155 6.30 -4.58 19.05
C LEU A 155 5.07 -3.99 18.37
N LEU A 156 3.99 -4.75 18.21
CA LEU A 156 2.72 -4.23 17.67
C LEU A 156 2.16 -3.10 18.53
N ARG A 157 2.23 -3.19 19.87
CA ARG A 157 1.84 -2.10 20.80
C ARG A 157 2.74 -0.88 20.65
N GLN A 158 4.05 -1.07 20.59
CA GLN A 158 5.01 0.04 20.37
C GLN A 158 4.77 0.76 19.04
N MET A 159 4.34 0.04 18.01
CA MET A 159 3.98 0.59 16.70
C MET A 159 2.58 1.18 16.63
N ASP A 160 1.81 1.16 17.72
CA ASP A 160 0.41 1.61 17.76
C ASP A 160 -0.50 0.82 16.79
N ARG A 161 -0.24 -0.49 16.66
CA ARG A 161 -0.96 -1.39 15.73
C ARG A 161 -1.85 -2.41 16.41
N TYR A 162 -1.48 -2.88 17.60
CA TYR A 162 -2.14 -3.97 18.30
C TYR A 162 -3.65 -3.79 18.42
N GLU A 163 -4.10 -2.63 18.94
CA GLU A 163 -5.52 -2.36 19.19
C GLU A 163 -6.36 -2.27 17.90
N LYS A 164 -5.72 -1.90 16.79
CA LYS A 164 -6.43 -1.72 15.51
C LYS A 164 -6.41 -2.98 14.65
N TYR A 165 -5.28 -3.67 14.63
CA TYR A 165 -5.05 -4.75 13.67
C TYR A 165 -5.06 -6.13 14.30
N GLY A 166 -5.05 -6.22 15.63
CA GLY A 166 -5.08 -7.45 16.40
C GLY A 166 -3.71 -7.89 16.89
N SER A 167 -3.71 -8.99 17.66
CA SER A 167 -2.50 -9.69 18.11
C SER A 167 -1.78 -10.38 16.95
N GLY A 168 -0.51 -10.73 17.16
CA GLY A 168 0.27 -11.51 16.19
C GLY A 168 -0.43 -12.81 15.78
N GLN A 169 -1.06 -13.51 16.74
CA GLN A 169 -1.82 -14.71 16.46
C GLN A 169 -3.06 -14.46 15.60
N GLU A 170 -3.83 -13.42 15.88
CA GLU A 170 -5.00 -13.06 15.06
C GLU A 170 -4.60 -12.63 13.65
N ILE A 171 -3.47 -11.93 13.50
CA ILE A 171 -2.92 -11.54 12.20
C ILE A 171 -2.50 -12.80 11.41
N LEU A 172 -1.83 -13.76 12.05
CA LEU A 172 -1.47 -15.03 11.46
C LEU A 172 -2.69 -15.76 10.90
N GLU A 173 -3.72 -15.95 11.72
CA GLU A 173 -4.95 -16.65 11.34
C GLU A 173 -5.64 -15.97 10.14
N ARG A 174 -5.74 -14.65 10.13
CA ARG A 174 -6.31 -13.89 9.02
C ARG A 174 -5.51 -14.06 7.72
N ILE A 175 -4.18 -14.11 7.78
CA ILE A 175 -3.35 -14.35 6.60
C ILE A 175 -3.54 -15.77 6.09
N GLN A 176 -3.59 -16.77 6.98
CA GLN A 176 -3.85 -18.17 6.61
C GLN A 176 -5.21 -18.33 5.91
N GLU A 177 -6.25 -17.67 6.42
CA GLU A 177 -7.59 -17.67 5.80
C GLU A 177 -7.61 -16.95 4.45
N ALA A 178 -6.86 -15.86 4.31
CA ALA A 178 -6.85 -15.02 3.11
C ALA A 178 -5.96 -15.58 1.99
N SER A 179 -4.88 -16.29 2.33
CA SER A 179 -3.87 -16.75 1.37
C SER A 179 -4.45 -17.52 0.17
N PRO A 180 -5.44 -18.40 0.32
CA PRO A 180 -6.01 -19.15 -0.81
C PRO A 180 -6.81 -18.31 -1.83
N TYR A 181 -7.15 -17.07 -1.50
CA TYR A 181 -7.90 -16.18 -2.38
C TYR A 181 -7.06 -15.55 -3.49
N PHE A 182 -5.73 -15.53 -3.32
CA PHE A 182 -4.80 -14.79 -4.19
C PHE A 182 -3.75 -15.72 -4.79
N THR A 183 -3.27 -15.35 -5.99
CA THR A 183 -2.14 -16.05 -6.62
C THR A 183 -0.85 -15.88 -5.82
N SER A 184 -0.68 -14.70 -5.20
CA SER A 184 0.46 -14.39 -4.34
C SER A 184 0.02 -13.49 -3.20
N MET A 185 0.48 -13.80 -1.99
CA MET A 185 0.33 -12.95 -0.82
C MET A 185 1.69 -12.60 -0.25
N ASN A 186 1.91 -11.31 0.01
CA ASN A 186 3.13 -10.80 0.63
C ASN A 186 2.85 -10.32 2.05
N ALA A 187 3.70 -10.70 2.99
CA ALA A 187 3.72 -10.13 4.33
C ALA A 187 4.82 -9.07 4.42
N ASP A 188 4.43 -7.80 4.62
CA ASP A 188 5.37 -6.71 4.84
C ASP A 188 5.78 -6.72 6.32
N MET A 189 7.07 -6.85 6.57
CA MET A 189 7.66 -6.94 7.90
C MET A 189 8.62 -5.79 8.13
N ILE A 190 8.85 -5.43 9.38
CA ILE A 190 9.87 -4.47 9.78
C ILE A 190 10.83 -5.15 10.75
N PHE A 191 12.12 -4.94 10.59
CA PHE A 191 13.14 -5.43 11.51
C PHE A 191 14.00 -4.28 12.05
N ASN A 192 14.84 -4.61 13.03
CA ASN A 192 15.75 -3.66 13.67
C ASN A 192 15.03 -2.59 14.53
N PHE A 193 13.95 -2.97 15.20
CA PHE A 193 13.39 -2.12 16.25
C PHE A 193 14.36 -2.02 17.43
N PRO A 194 14.40 -0.86 18.14
CA PRO A 194 15.30 -0.68 19.28
C PRO A 194 15.17 -1.73 20.39
N ALA A 195 13.97 -2.31 20.57
CA ALA A 195 13.69 -3.33 21.57
C ALA A 195 13.64 -4.76 21.00
N GLN A 196 13.86 -4.94 19.69
CA GLN A 196 13.83 -6.25 19.05
C GLN A 196 15.06 -7.06 19.41
N THR A 197 14.84 -8.28 19.84
CA THR A 197 15.89 -9.28 20.07
C THR A 197 16.03 -10.20 18.86
N GLU A 198 17.11 -10.98 18.82
CA GLU A 198 17.28 -12.03 17.81
C GLU A 198 16.14 -13.07 17.90
N ASP A 199 15.75 -13.46 19.10
CA ASP A 199 14.64 -14.40 19.32
C ASP A 199 13.31 -13.86 18.78
N THR A 200 13.03 -12.57 18.97
CA THR A 200 11.83 -11.91 18.42
C THR A 200 11.85 -11.89 16.90
N LEU A 201 13.01 -11.63 16.28
CA LEU A 201 13.15 -11.66 14.84
C LEU A 201 12.96 -13.07 14.27
N ILE A 202 13.56 -14.08 14.94
CA ILE A 202 13.39 -15.48 14.55
C ILE A 202 11.91 -15.88 14.65
N HIS A 203 11.24 -15.51 15.73
CA HIS A 203 9.80 -15.73 15.90
C HIS A 203 9.00 -15.09 14.74
N ASP A 204 9.25 -13.85 14.39
CA ASP A 204 8.58 -13.18 13.26
C ASP A 204 8.78 -13.94 11.94
N ILE A 205 10.00 -14.46 11.67
CA ILE A 205 10.30 -15.27 10.49
C ILE A 205 9.53 -16.59 10.50
N GLU A 206 9.49 -17.28 11.64
CA GLU A 206 8.75 -18.53 11.80
C GLU A 206 7.25 -18.32 11.58
N MET A 207 6.69 -17.22 12.09
CA MET A 207 5.28 -16.85 11.90
C MET A 207 4.96 -16.51 10.44
N VAL A 208 5.88 -15.83 9.73
CA VAL A 208 5.74 -15.60 8.27
C VAL A 208 5.68 -16.92 7.52
N VAL A 209 6.57 -17.87 7.83
CA VAL A 209 6.55 -19.22 7.21
C VAL A 209 5.24 -19.94 7.51
N ALA A 210 4.78 -19.88 8.76
CA ALA A 210 3.54 -20.54 9.19
C ALA A 210 2.28 -19.87 8.59
N SER A 211 2.35 -18.60 8.18
CA SER A 211 1.20 -17.84 7.66
C SER A 211 0.71 -18.31 6.29
N GLY A 212 1.54 -19.03 5.53
CA GLY A 212 1.25 -19.41 4.15
C GLY A 212 1.40 -18.26 3.14
N ALA A 213 1.93 -17.12 3.55
CA ALA A 213 2.31 -16.06 2.62
C ALA A 213 3.41 -16.57 1.65
N SER A 214 3.24 -16.31 0.36
CA SER A 214 4.18 -16.77 -0.68
C SER A 214 5.40 -15.88 -0.81
N GLN A 215 5.33 -14.68 -0.25
CA GLN A 215 6.39 -13.66 -0.27
C GLN A 215 6.47 -12.95 1.08
N THR A 216 7.63 -12.41 1.38
CA THR A 216 7.82 -11.46 2.48
C THR A 216 8.78 -10.36 2.08
N THR A 217 8.55 -9.17 2.61
CA THR A 217 9.41 -7.99 2.44
C THR A 217 9.82 -7.50 3.82
N PHE A 218 11.12 -7.35 4.07
CA PHE A 218 11.70 -6.79 5.29
C PHE A 218 12.36 -5.46 5.03
#